data_4c41e3de756d164f9606489579310699
#
_entry.id   4c41e3de756d164f9606489579310699
#
_cell.length_a   1.000
_cell.length_b   1.000
_cell.length_c   1.000
_cell.angle_alpha   90.00
_cell.angle_beta   90.00
_cell.angle_gamma   90.00
#
_symmetry.space_group_name_H-M   'P 1'
#
loop_
_entity.id
_entity.type
_entity.pdbx_description
1 polymer ?
#
loop_
_entity_poly.entity_id
_entity_poly.type
_entity_poly.pdbx_seq_one_letter_code
_entity_poly.pdbx_strand_id
1 'polypeptide(L)'
;MTFLNSLRVPQWTKTKVHKPWMVIFLLVAFFVFPWPSDAGQDEQGKEVIALGVADGKSAKARDEALNDALRKAVEQGVGTHVTTELTVEQKRLVEDRIYTESSGYIQSYSILREGGADGLYEVKISALVMMGKLADDLQSIGLLIRKKQNPRVMVVIYSREMNSSWIGVALEGNRNAENQVESSLIERGFQLVDAGQVNRKKQLETLLLKGDPSRANKIARDYGAEILVQGEVRRTFVDQRSIFGRPTRFFSNEIRLKALETDTGKILFSGYKTRPASGAEALIPLQDATSELADEMIEGILTQWKADVFQAGTYELNVSKASFGGLSKFKNNLRSIRGLREVRTRSFQSGHALLEVSYQGSIEELAEKISRMKAPSFEVTGLQANSLDLTFKNE
;
A
#
# COMPACT_ATOMS: atom_id res chain seq x y z
N MET A 1 -5.49 30.91 -69.85
CA MET A 1 -6.83 30.43 -70.24
C MET A 1 -7.60 30.30 -68.92
N THR A 2 -8.28 31.40 -68.50
CA THR A 2 -9.69 31.77 -68.83
C THR A 2 -10.66 30.70 -68.32
N PHE A 3 -11.54 30.93 -67.40
CA PHE A 3 -12.70 31.80 -67.17
C PHE A 3 -13.15 31.61 -65.70
N LEU A 4 -13.34 32.54 -64.82
CA LEU A 4 -14.40 33.57 -64.65
C LEU A 4 -15.83 33.08 -64.75
N ASN A 5 -16.50 33.35 -63.69
CA ASN A 5 -17.87 33.89 -63.53
C ASN A 5 -18.70 33.05 -62.51
N SER A 6 -19.43 33.57 -61.67
CA SER A 6 -20.04 34.85 -61.29
C SER A 6 -21.36 34.55 -60.59
N LEU A 7 -21.60 35.26 -59.48
CA LEU A 7 -22.88 35.88 -59.09
C LEU A 7 -24.14 35.00 -58.84
N ARG A 8 -24.78 35.02 -57.69
CA ARG A 8 -25.81 36.04 -57.34
C ARG A 8 -26.38 35.84 -55.94
N VAL A 9 -26.43 36.94 -55.23
CA VAL A 9 -27.34 37.16 -54.09
C VAL A 9 -28.72 37.55 -54.61
N PRO A 10 -29.82 37.27 -53.95
CA PRO A 10 -30.92 38.23 -53.89
C PRO A 10 -31.24 38.66 -52.44
N GLN A 11 -31.23 39.94 -52.29
CA GLN A 11 -32.00 40.67 -51.28
C GLN A 11 -33.48 40.65 -51.63
N TRP A 12 -34.33 40.81 -50.68
CA TRP A 12 -35.68 41.38 -50.63
C TRP A 12 -36.40 40.83 -49.40
N THR A 13 -37.17 41.48 -48.58
CA THR A 13 -37.66 42.85 -48.39
C THR A 13 -38.27 42.94 -46.99
N LYS A 14 -38.23 44.15 -46.45
CA LYS A 14 -38.95 44.53 -45.23
C LYS A 14 -40.46 44.48 -45.44
N THR A 15 -41.19 43.92 -44.48
CA THR A 15 -42.58 44.32 -44.21
C THR A 15 -42.77 44.54 -42.72
N LYS A 16 -43.12 45.76 -42.36
CA LYS A 16 -43.66 46.15 -41.04
C LYS A 16 -45.10 45.66 -40.97
N VAL A 17 -45.50 45.06 -39.79
CA VAL A 17 -46.88 45.25 -39.27
C VAL A 17 -46.85 45.04 -37.75
N HIS A 18 -47.18 46.06 -37.05
CA HIS A 18 -47.87 46.29 -35.75
C HIS A 18 -47.94 45.24 -34.66
N LYS A 19 -47.56 45.78 -33.44
CA LYS A 19 -47.86 45.31 -32.07
C LYS A 19 -49.40 45.19 -31.83
N PRO A 20 -49.91 44.43 -30.79
CA PRO A 20 -49.56 44.73 -29.40
C PRO A 20 -49.54 43.53 -28.43
N TRP A 21 -48.81 43.74 -27.31
CA TRP A 21 -49.05 43.29 -25.95
C TRP A 21 -49.39 41.82 -25.64
N MET A 22 -48.41 41.14 -25.09
CA MET A 22 -48.60 40.53 -23.76
C MET A 22 -47.19 40.22 -23.14
N VAL A 23 -46.82 40.97 -22.15
CA VAL A 23 -45.67 40.74 -21.28
C VAL A 23 -46.03 39.57 -20.37
N ILE A 24 -45.49 38.38 -20.67
CA ILE A 24 -45.41 37.28 -19.72
C ILE A 24 -43.98 37.27 -19.16
N PHE A 25 -43.79 37.86 -18.02
CA PHE A 25 -42.62 37.69 -17.15
C PHE A 25 -42.61 36.23 -16.68
N LEU A 26 -41.86 35.38 -17.34
CA LEU A 26 -41.52 34.05 -16.83
C LEU A 26 -40.34 34.25 -15.92
N LEU A 27 -40.65 34.47 -14.62
CA LEU A 27 -39.71 34.42 -13.51
C LEU A 27 -39.18 32.98 -13.43
N VAL A 28 -38.04 32.71 -14.11
CA VAL A 28 -37.24 31.54 -13.86
C VAL A 28 -36.60 31.75 -12.50
N ALA A 29 -37.31 31.28 -11.45
CA ALA A 29 -36.70 31.11 -10.14
C ALA A 29 -35.58 30.09 -10.30
N PHE A 30 -34.35 30.55 -10.40
CA PHE A 30 -33.16 29.75 -10.19
C PHE A 30 -33.23 29.27 -8.73
N PHE A 31 -33.83 28.09 -8.54
CA PHE A 31 -33.63 27.31 -7.33
C PHE A 31 -32.16 26.91 -7.36
N VAL A 32 -31.31 27.72 -6.78
CA VAL A 32 -29.99 27.31 -6.34
C VAL A 32 -30.25 26.30 -5.22
N PHE A 33 -30.40 25.03 -5.59
CA PHE A 33 -30.20 23.96 -4.66
C PHE A 33 -28.73 24.09 -4.20
N PRO A 34 -28.47 24.38 -2.93
CA PRO A 34 -27.13 24.14 -2.43
C PRO A 34 -26.94 22.62 -2.58
N TRP A 35 -26.08 22.21 -3.50
CA TRP A 35 -25.47 20.90 -3.38
C TRP A 35 -24.92 20.81 -1.96
N PRO A 36 -25.21 19.74 -1.23
CA PRO A 36 -24.45 19.48 -0.03
C PRO A 36 -22.98 19.43 -0.53
N SER A 37 -22.24 20.48 -0.24
CA SER A 37 -20.80 20.41 -0.22
C SER A 37 -20.53 19.18 0.63
N ASP A 38 -19.88 18.20 0.05
CA ASP A 38 -19.26 17.09 0.75
C ASP A 38 -18.49 17.74 1.90
N ALA A 39 -19.13 17.77 3.05
CA ALA A 39 -18.50 18.19 4.28
C ALA A 39 -17.43 17.14 4.48
N GLY A 40 -16.19 17.54 4.21
CA GLY A 40 -15.03 16.73 4.51
C GLY A 40 -15.28 16.10 5.86
N GLN A 41 -15.02 14.79 5.96
CA GLN A 41 -15.07 14.06 7.22
C GLN A 41 -14.39 14.96 8.23
N ASP A 42 -15.15 15.49 9.18
CA ASP A 42 -14.65 16.24 10.30
C ASP A 42 -13.53 15.38 10.91
N GLU A 43 -12.29 15.78 10.69
CA GLU A 43 -11.15 15.27 11.45
C GLU A 43 -11.46 15.69 12.88
N GLN A 44 -12.11 14.80 13.64
CA GLN A 44 -12.49 15.06 15.01
C GLN A 44 -11.20 15.26 15.81
N GLY A 45 -10.79 16.51 15.93
CA GLY A 45 -9.72 16.94 16.79
C GLY A 45 -10.14 16.75 18.26
N LYS A 46 -9.28 16.19 19.08
CA LYS A 46 -9.46 16.09 20.53
C LYS A 46 -8.60 17.12 21.23
N GLU A 47 -9.21 17.95 22.04
CA GLU A 47 -8.47 18.87 22.90
C GLU A 47 -7.83 18.09 24.06
N VAL A 48 -6.51 18.25 24.21
CA VAL A 48 -5.71 17.58 25.21
C VAL A 48 -4.86 18.61 25.94
N ILE A 49 -4.87 18.57 27.26
CA ILE A 49 -4.01 19.41 28.10
C ILE A 49 -2.78 18.59 28.51
N ALA A 50 -1.60 19.08 28.16
CA ALA A 50 -0.34 18.43 28.50
C ALA A 50 0.64 19.41 29.15
N LEU A 51 1.51 18.85 30.01
CA LEU A 51 2.60 19.55 30.69
C LEU A 51 3.94 18.97 30.24
N GLY A 52 4.76 19.78 29.59
CA GLY A 52 6.13 19.44 29.23
C GLY A 52 7.12 20.08 30.18
N VAL A 53 8.25 19.42 30.36
CA VAL A 53 9.31 19.82 31.27
C VAL A 53 10.67 19.62 30.60
N ALA A 54 11.60 20.58 30.83
CA ALA A 54 13.00 20.45 30.41
C ALA A 54 13.95 21.05 31.43
N ASP A 55 15.18 20.58 31.42
CA ASP A 55 16.21 21.10 32.35
C ASP A 55 16.69 22.49 31.92
N GLY A 56 16.82 23.39 32.91
CA GLY A 56 17.34 24.73 32.71
C GLY A 56 16.28 25.82 32.62
N LYS A 57 16.74 27.08 32.39
CA LYS A 57 15.88 28.27 32.29
C LYS A 57 16.13 29.07 31.02
N SER A 58 16.83 28.48 30.05
CA SER A 58 17.17 29.11 28.79
C SER A 58 16.02 29.03 27.76
N ALA A 59 16.11 29.83 26.70
CA ALA A 59 15.18 29.70 25.57
C ALA A 59 15.18 28.27 24.99
N LYS A 60 16.34 27.59 24.99
CA LYS A 60 16.44 26.20 24.55
C LYS A 60 15.63 25.26 25.46
N ALA A 61 15.72 25.43 26.79
CA ALA A 61 14.91 24.65 27.72
C ALA A 61 13.40 24.89 27.52
N ARG A 62 12.99 26.12 27.17
CA ARG A 62 11.62 26.43 26.82
C ARG A 62 11.14 25.63 25.60
N ASP A 63 11.95 25.60 24.52
CA ASP A 63 11.62 24.90 23.30
C ASP A 63 11.60 23.37 23.52
N GLU A 64 12.51 22.83 24.30
CA GLU A 64 12.53 21.42 24.72
C GLU A 64 11.29 21.07 25.57
N ALA A 65 10.90 21.92 26.54
CA ALA A 65 9.69 21.74 27.34
C ALA A 65 8.41 21.82 26.48
N LEU A 66 8.37 22.71 25.48
CA LEU A 66 7.26 22.78 24.55
C LEU A 66 7.15 21.50 23.68
N ASN A 67 8.27 21.02 23.16
CA ASN A 67 8.30 19.78 22.39
C ASN A 67 7.87 18.58 23.24
N ASP A 68 8.29 18.51 24.50
CA ASP A 68 7.86 17.47 25.44
C ASP A 68 6.37 17.56 25.73
N ALA A 69 5.80 18.78 25.86
CA ALA A 69 4.36 18.98 26.02
C ALA A 69 3.56 18.50 24.79
N LEU A 70 4.00 18.84 23.59
CA LEU A 70 3.37 18.39 22.34
C LEU A 70 3.42 16.87 22.21
N ARG A 71 4.57 16.25 22.51
CA ARG A 71 4.73 14.79 22.55
C ARG A 71 3.74 14.14 23.53
N LYS A 72 3.67 14.63 24.75
CA LYS A 72 2.74 14.13 25.79
C LYS A 72 1.26 14.32 25.41
N ALA A 73 0.91 15.39 24.67
CA ALA A 73 -0.43 15.56 24.16
C ALA A 73 -0.82 14.46 23.17
N VAL A 74 0.11 14.09 22.28
CA VAL A 74 -0.09 12.98 21.33
C VAL A 74 -0.12 11.64 22.08
N GLU A 75 0.75 11.42 23.07
CA GLU A 75 0.74 10.21 23.92
C GLU A 75 -0.63 10.00 24.60
N GLN A 76 -1.24 11.06 25.12
CA GLN A 76 -2.58 10.98 25.70
C GLN A 76 -3.65 10.70 24.65
N GLY A 77 -3.46 11.20 23.43
CA GLY A 77 -4.28 10.84 22.27
C GLY A 77 -4.18 9.36 21.96
N VAL A 78 -2.96 8.84 21.83
CA VAL A 78 -2.66 7.41 21.59
C VAL A 78 -3.27 6.53 22.69
N GLY A 79 -3.08 6.89 23.96
CA GLY A 79 -3.59 6.11 25.11
C GLY A 79 -5.10 5.94 25.12
N THR A 80 -5.84 6.82 24.45
CA THR A 80 -7.31 6.71 24.32
C THR A 80 -7.74 5.72 23.26
N HIS A 81 -6.91 5.44 22.23
CA HIS A 81 -7.22 4.55 21.13
C HIS A 81 -6.52 3.19 21.20
N VAL A 82 -5.40 3.10 21.96
CA VAL A 82 -4.62 1.86 22.12
C VAL A 82 -5.10 1.10 23.36
N THR A 83 -6.38 0.83 23.43
CA THR A 83 -6.90 -0.09 24.44
C THR A 83 -6.64 -1.53 23.98
N THR A 84 -5.74 -2.22 24.69
CA THR A 84 -5.71 -3.66 25.02
C THR A 84 -5.17 -4.67 24.02
N GLU A 85 -4.82 -4.37 22.77
CA GLU A 85 -4.50 -5.45 21.84
C GLU A 85 -3.10 -5.43 21.18
N LEU A 86 -2.24 -4.45 21.48
CA LEU A 86 -0.89 -4.39 20.92
C LEU A 86 0.14 -5.12 21.79
N THR A 87 1.03 -5.90 21.18
CA THR A 87 2.20 -6.47 21.88
C THR A 87 3.17 -5.36 22.33
N VAL A 88 4.04 -5.66 23.31
CA VAL A 88 5.01 -4.70 23.84
C VAL A 88 5.94 -4.15 22.76
N GLU A 89 6.32 -4.98 21.79
CA GLU A 89 7.18 -4.59 20.65
C GLU A 89 6.45 -3.69 19.66
N GLN A 90 5.17 -3.97 19.39
CA GLN A 90 4.35 -3.13 18.53
C GLN A 90 4.07 -1.76 19.17
N LYS A 91 3.94 -1.71 20.50
CA LYS A 91 3.85 -0.45 21.25
C LYS A 91 5.11 0.38 21.07
N ARG A 92 6.30 -0.19 21.15
CA ARG A 92 7.57 0.52 20.95
C ARG A 92 7.70 1.12 19.55
N LEU A 93 7.41 0.35 18.50
CA LEU A 93 7.49 0.84 17.12
C LEU A 93 6.49 1.98 16.83
N VAL A 94 5.28 1.89 17.38
CA VAL A 94 4.28 2.93 17.31
C VAL A 94 4.73 4.16 18.12
N GLU A 95 5.25 3.95 19.31
CA GLU A 95 5.76 4.99 20.19
C GLU A 95 6.90 5.76 19.52
N ASP A 96 7.91 5.10 19.03
CA ASP A 96 9.08 5.75 18.41
C ASP A 96 8.70 6.58 17.17
N ARG A 97 7.82 6.06 16.32
CA ARG A 97 7.44 6.76 15.08
C ARG A 97 6.47 7.91 15.33
N ILE A 98 5.45 7.70 16.13
CA ILE A 98 4.46 8.73 16.45
C ILE A 98 5.07 9.85 17.28
N TYR A 99 5.96 9.52 18.21
CA TYR A 99 6.58 10.53 19.05
C TYR A 99 7.65 11.35 18.35
N THR A 100 8.33 10.77 17.36
CA THR A 100 9.27 11.51 16.51
C THR A 100 8.56 12.52 15.61
N GLU A 101 7.33 12.23 15.18
CA GLU A 101 6.52 13.09 14.32
C GLU A 101 5.35 13.75 15.05
N SER A 102 5.42 13.88 16.37
CA SER A 102 4.30 14.38 17.19
C SER A 102 3.69 15.71 16.72
N SER A 103 4.51 16.62 16.22
CA SER A 103 4.03 17.88 15.63
C SER A 103 3.09 17.70 14.42
N GLY A 104 3.22 16.60 13.70
CA GLY A 104 2.36 16.27 12.55
C GLY A 104 0.94 15.87 12.93
N TYR A 105 0.68 15.57 14.21
CA TYR A 105 -0.65 15.20 14.73
C TYR A 105 -1.32 16.33 15.52
N ILE A 106 -0.65 17.46 15.67
CA ILE A 106 -1.21 18.65 16.34
C ILE A 106 -1.72 19.63 15.29
N GLN A 107 -3.02 19.85 15.27
CA GLN A 107 -3.64 20.83 14.38
C GLN A 107 -3.35 22.27 14.85
N SER A 108 -3.46 22.51 16.15
CA SER A 108 -3.17 23.78 16.79
C SER A 108 -2.89 23.59 18.28
N TYR A 109 -2.19 24.52 18.89
CA TYR A 109 -1.99 24.55 20.34
C TYR A 109 -1.98 25.97 20.88
N SER A 110 -2.29 26.10 22.16
CA SER A 110 -2.15 27.34 22.92
C SER A 110 -1.38 27.08 24.20
N ILE A 111 -0.49 28.00 24.55
CA ILE A 111 0.25 27.93 25.82
C ILE A 111 -0.65 28.49 26.93
N LEU A 112 -1.05 27.66 27.89
CA LEU A 112 -1.86 28.01 29.01
C LEU A 112 -1.01 28.62 30.12
N ARG A 113 0.21 28.14 30.31
CA ARG A 113 1.16 28.62 31.33
C ARG A 113 2.59 28.19 30.90
N GLU A 114 3.54 29.05 31.09
CA GLU A 114 4.96 28.72 31.00
C GLU A 114 5.73 29.40 32.10
N GLY A 115 6.86 28.79 32.52
CA GLY A 115 7.74 29.39 33.52
C GLY A 115 8.83 28.42 33.97
N GLY A 116 9.88 28.97 34.60
CA GLY A 116 10.98 28.20 35.18
C GLY A 116 10.89 28.20 36.73
N ALA A 117 10.89 27.01 37.34
CA ALA A 117 10.99 26.83 38.79
C ALA A 117 11.96 25.67 39.08
N ASP A 118 12.70 25.77 40.17
CA ASP A 118 13.60 24.70 40.72
C ASP A 118 14.59 24.10 39.70
N GLY A 119 15.10 24.94 38.78
CA GLY A 119 16.03 24.49 37.75
C GLY A 119 15.39 23.89 36.50
N LEU A 120 14.09 23.74 36.47
CA LEU A 120 13.33 23.21 35.36
C LEU A 120 12.54 24.32 34.64
N TYR A 121 12.27 24.15 33.38
CA TYR A 121 11.29 24.95 32.60
C TYR A 121 10.05 24.12 32.33
N GLU A 122 8.90 24.66 32.66
CA GLU A 122 7.61 24.00 32.43
C GLU A 122 6.79 24.76 31.40
N VAL A 123 6.17 24.02 30.48
CA VAL A 123 5.23 24.54 29.50
C VAL A 123 3.96 23.71 29.55
N LYS A 124 2.85 24.33 29.94
CA LYS A 124 1.52 23.72 29.90
C LYS A 124 0.77 24.20 28.68
N ILE A 125 0.30 23.29 27.86
CA ILE A 125 -0.43 23.60 26.63
C ILE A 125 -1.83 23.00 26.64
N SER A 126 -2.77 23.63 25.89
CA SER A 126 -3.93 22.96 25.34
C SER A 126 -3.67 22.73 23.86
N ALA A 127 -3.70 21.48 23.40
CA ALA A 127 -3.41 21.09 22.05
C ALA A 127 -4.61 20.37 21.42
N LEU A 128 -4.96 20.73 20.19
CA LEU A 128 -5.97 20.04 19.40
C LEU A 128 -5.27 18.92 18.60
N VAL A 129 -5.42 17.67 19.06
CA VAL A 129 -4.84 16.48 18.44
C VAL A 129 -5.77 15.95 17.37
N MET A 130 -5.27 15.77 16.14
CA MET A 130 -6.01 15.19 15.01
C MET A 130 -6.18 13.69 15.21
N MET A 131 -7.23 13.28 15.89
CA MET A 131 -7.47 11.91 16.28
C MET A 131 -7.70 10.98 15.09
N GLY A 132 -8.33 11.47 14.02
CA GLY A 132 -8.52 10.70 12.77
C GLY A 132 -7.20 10.31 12.14
N LYS A 133 -6.29 11.28 11.94
CA LYS A 133 -4.96 11.02 11.40
C LYS A 133 -4.14 10.10 12.29
N LEU A 134 -4.18 10.35 13.61
CA LEU A 134 -3.47 9.50 14.58
C LEU A 134 -4.01 8.06 14.57
N ALA A 135 -5.33 7.88 14.53
CA ALA A 135 -5.96 6.56 14.43
C ALA A 135 -5.62 5.86 13.11
N ASP A 136 -5.61 6.60 12.00
CA ASP A 136 -5.24 6.09 10.68
C ASP A 136 -3.80 5.57 10.65
N ASP A 137 -2.85 6.33 11.21
CA ASP A 137 -1.45 5.93 11.23
C ASP A 137 -1.19 4.80 12.23
N LEU A 138 -1.84 4.81 13.40
CA LEU A 138 -1.83 3.69 14.36
C LEU A 138 -2.44 2.42 13.77
N GLN A 139 -3.58 2.55 13.07
CA GLN A 139 -4.22 1.43 12.39
C GLN A 139 -3.40 0.92 11.22
N SER A 140 -2.73 1.80 10.46
CA SER A 140 -1.96 1.39 9.29
C SER A 140 -0.77 0.50 9.64
N ILE A 141 -0.11 0.72 10.78
CA ILE A 141 1.13 0.03 11.13
C ILE A 141 0.88 -1.30 11.85
N GLY A 142 -0.04 -1.37 12.77
CA GLY A 142 -0.23 -2.56 13.60
C GLY A 142 -1.46 -3.41 13.24
N LEU A 143 -2.57 -2.75 12.94
CA LEU A 143 -3.84 -3.43 12.69
C LEU A 143 -3.89 -4.05 11.29
N LEU A 144 -3.27 -3.42 10.28
CA LEU A 144 -3.26 -3.95 8.92
C LEU A 144 -2.48 -5.26 8.83
N ILE A 145 -1.30 -5.31 9.46
CA ILE A 145 -0.48 -6.52 9.51
C ILE A 145 -1.21 -7.63 10.26
N ARG A 146 -1.91 -7.30 11.37
CA ARG A 146 -2.72 -8.26 12.14
C ARG A 146 -3.95 -8.73 11.39
N LYS A 147 -4.70 -7.82 10.75
CA LYS A 147 -5.89 -8.19 9.95
C LYS A 147 -5.54 -9.03 8.73
N LYS A 148 -4.32 -8.89 8.23
CA LYS A 148 -3.72 -9.79 7.23
C LYS A 148 -3.04 -11.01 7.89
N GLN A 149 -3.29 -11.28 9.18
CA GLN A 149 -2.81 -12.45 9.94
C GLN A 149 -1.29 -12.55 10.03
N ASN A 150 -0.59 -11.41 10.10
CA ASN A 150 0.87 -11.32 10.14
C ASN A 150 1.51 -12.13 8.99
N PRO A 151 1.29 -11.76 7.73
CA PRO A 151 1.74 -12.54 6.59
C PRO A 151 3.26 -12.69 6.60
N ARG A 152 3.71 -13.90 6.31
CA ARG A 152 5.13 -14.21 6.25
C ARG A 152 5.69 -13.87 4.89
N VAL A 153 6.80 -13.16 4.89
CA VAL A 153 7.47 -12.66 3.69
C VAL A 153 8.75 -13.45 3.43
N MET A 154 8.96 -13.86 2.21
CA MET A 154 10.22 -14.42 1.74
C MET A 154 10.87 -13.43 0.79
N VAL A 155 12.17 -13.14 1.00
CA VAL A 155 12.95 -12.23 0.15
C VAL A 155 13.95 -13.02 -0.66
N VAL A 156 14.01 -12.78 -1.96
CA VAL A 156 14.97 -13.38 -2.89
C VAL A 156 15.47 -12.32 -3.86
N ILE A 157 16.72 -11.93 -3.73
CA ILE A 157 17.36 -10.94 -4.61
C ILE A 157 18.58 -11.56 -5.29
N TYR A 158 18.64 -11.46 -6.59
CA TYR A 158 19.76 -11.93 -7.40
C TYR A 158 20.44 -10.76 -8.13
N SER A 159 21.72 -10.96 -8.44
CA SER A 159 22.51 -9.99 -9.22
C SER A 159 22.67 -10.46 -10.64
N ARG A 160 22.60 -9.51 -11.57
CA ARG A 160 22.93 -9.72 -12.98
C ARG A 160 23.99 -8.72 -13.40
N GLU A 161 25.19 -9.19 -13.75
CA GLU A 161 26.20 -8.35 -14.36
C GLU A 161 26.10 -8.41 -15.89
N MET A 162 25.96 -7.26 -16.52
CA MET A 162 26.01 -7.11 -17.97
C MET A 162 27.35 -6.51 -18.35
N ASN A 163 28.27 -7.34 -18.80
CA ASN A 163 29.52 -6.88 -19.43
C ASN A 163 29.32 -6.69 -20.93
N SER A 164 29.78 -5.56 -21.44
CA SER A 164 29.68 -5.20 -22.86
C SER A 164 30.45 -6.15 -23.83
N SER A 165 31.30 -7.02 -23.31
CA SER A 165 32.17 -7.87 -24.11
C SER A 165 31.91 -9.37 -24.07
N TRP A 166 31.07 -9.88 -23.16
CA TRP A 166 30.76 -11.30 -23.05
C TRP A 166 29.30 -11.51 -22.64
N ILE A 167 28.61 -12.34 -23.38
CA ILE A 167 27.26 -12.82 -23.07
C ILE A 167 27.35 -13.88 -21.94
N GLY A 168 27.92 -13.48 -20.82
CA GLY A 168 28.00 -14.27 -19.62
C GLY A 168 27.23 -13.58 -18.52
N VAL A 169 26.06 -14.10 -18.15
CA VAL A 169 25.31 -13.64 -16.98
C VAL A 169 25.92 -14.35 -15.78
N ALA A 170 26.76 -13.66 -15.02
CA ALA A 170 27.15 -14.13 -13.70
C ALA A 170 26.00 -13.87 -12.74
N LEU A 171 25.52 -14.94 -12.12
CA LEU A 171 24.38 -14.91 -11.19
C LEU A 171 24.90 -15.25 -9.81
N GLU A 172 24.88 -14.26 -8.95
CA GLU A 172 25.12 -14.44 -7.55
C GLU A 172 23.97 -13.87 -6.76
N GLY A 173 23.56 -14.57 -5.69
CA GLY A 173 22.61 -14.04 -4.72
C GLY A 173 23.18 -12.77 -4.11
N ASN A 174 22.37 -11.70 -4.03
CA ASN A 174 22.80 -10.44 -3.45
C ASN A 174 22.38 -10.37 -1.97
N ARG A 175 23.14 -11.03 -1.09
CA ARG A 175 22.86 -11.06 0.34
C ARG A 175 22.79 -9.68 0.99
N ASN A 176 23.57 -8.73 0.52
CA ASN A 176 23.58 -7.39 1.10
C ASN A 176 22.25 -6.67 0.83
N ALA A 177 21.75 -6.76 -0.42
CA ALA A 177 20.45 -6.19 -0.75
C ALA A 177 19.30 -6.95 -0.07
N GLU A 178 19.40 -8.29 0.04
CA GLU A 178 18.42 -9.08 0.79
C GLU A 178 18.36 -8.67 2.26
N ASN A 179 19.51 -8.65 2.95
CA ASN A 179 19.59 -8.27 4.35
C ASN A 179 19.02 -6.85 4.58
N GLN A 180 19.26 -5.93 3.65
CA GLN A 180 18.72 -4.56 3.73
C GLN A 180 17.19 -4.56 3.66
N VAL A 181 16.62 -5.28 2.69
CA VAL A 181 15.16 -5.39 2.55
C VAL A 181 14.55 -6.16 3.73
N GLU A 182 15.19 -7.23 4.19
CA GLU A 182 14.76 -8.01 5.34
C GLU A 182 14.75 -7.15 6.62
N SER A 183 15.80 -6.34 6.83
CA SER A 183 15.88 -5.43 7.98
C SER A 183 14.74 -4.41 7.95
N SER A 184 14.49 -3.76 6.82
CA SER A 184 13.38 -2.81 6.65
C SER A 184 12.01 -3.46 6.91
N LEU A 185 11.81 -4.72 6.48
CA LEU A 185 10.57 -5.46 6.73
C LEU A 185 10.40 -5.82 8.21
N ILE A 186 11.47 -6.28 8.87
CA ILE A 186 11.46 -6.62 10.31
C ILE A 186 11.15 -5.38 11.14
N GLU A 187 11.79 -4.25 10.85
CA GLU A 187 11.56 -2.96 11.53
C GLU A 187 10.10 -2.50 11.44
N ARG A 188 9.41 -2.88 10.38
CA ARG A 188 7.97 -2.59 10.20
C ARG A 188 7.06 -3.70 10.70
N GLY A 189 7.59 -4.73 11.37
CA GLY A 189 6.82 -5.78 12.04
C GLY A 189 6.38 -6.94 11.15
N PHE A 190 6.92 -7.09 9.94
CA PHE A 190 6.68 -8.25 9.10
C PHE A 190 7.41 -9.49 9.63
N GLN A 191 6.79 -10.66 9.48
CA GLN A 191 7.43 -11.93 9.77
C GLN A 191 8.16 -12.43 8.52
N LEU A 192 9.39 -12.89 8.69
CA LEU A 192 10.17 -13.42 7.58
C LEU A 192 10.23 -14.94 7.59
N VAL A 193 10.28 -15.51 6.41
CA VAL A 193 10.60 -16.91 6.17
C VAL A 193 12.02 -16.98 5.63
N ASP A 194 12.91 -17.66 6.35
CA ASP A 194 14.29 -17.85 5.91
C ASP A 194 14.34 -18.67 4.61
N ALA A 195 14.74 -18.02 3.53
CA ALA A 195 15.08 -18.68 2.27
C ALA A 195 16.43 -19.42 2.34
N GLY A 196 17.16 -19.28 3.44
CA GLY A 196 18.58 -19.60 3.61
C GLY A 196 18.98 -21.06 3.61
N GLN A 197 18.08 -22.01 3.43
CA GLN A 197 18.50 -23.37 3.08
C GLN A 197 19.04 -23.37 1.65
N VAL A 198 20.34 -23.38 1.52
CA VAL A 198 21.15 -23.11 0.32
C VAL A 198 20.60 -23.71 -0.98
N ASN A 199 20.03 -24.90 -0.96
CA ASN A 199 19.49 -25.55 -2.15
C ASN A 199 18.15 -24.93 -2.62
N ARG A 200 17.35 -24.40 -1.73
CA ARG A 200 16.02 -23.80 -2.01
C ARG A 200 16.16 -22.43 -2.63
N LYS A 201 17.02 -21.61 -2.06
CA LYS A 201 17.32 -20.27 -2.57
C LYS A 201 17.83 -20.31 -4.00
N LYS A 202 18.83 -21.16 -4.27
CA LYS A 202 19.38 -21.34 -5.61
C LYS A 202 18.33 -21.82 -6.62
N GLN A 203 17.38 -22.63 -6.17
CA GLN A 203 16.27 -23.06 -7.01
C GLN A 203 15.33 -21.90 -7.34
N LEU A 204 14.95 -21.06 -6.34
CA LEU A 204 14.15 -19.87 -6.53
C LEU A 204 14.83 -18.86 -7.46
N GLU A 205 16.09 -18.53 -7.20
CA GLU A 205 16.89 -17.66 -8.05
C GLU A 205 16.89 -18.16 -9.50
N THR A 206 17.12 -19.47 -9.70
CA THR A 206 17.14 -20.07 -11.04
C THR A 206 15.79 -19.96 -11.75
N LEU A 207 14.68 -20.13 -11.05
CA LEU A 207 13.33 -20.01 -11.62
C LEU A 207 13.00 -18.57 -11.99
N LEU A 208 13.32 -17.62 -11.11
CA LEU A 208 13.10 -16.19 -11.35
C LEU A 208 13.88 -15.73 -12.58
N LEU A 209 15.13 -16.22 -12.72
CA LEU A 209 15.97 -15.92 -13.87
C LEU A 209 15.46 -16.49 -15.18
N LYS A 210 14.90 -17.70 -15.14
CA LYS A 210 14.29 -18.35 -16.31
C LYS A 210 12.93 -17.74 -16.69
N GLY A 211 12.46 -16.75 -15.91
CA GLY A 211 11.18 -16.09 -16.15
C GLY A 211 9.98 -16.99 -15.82
N ASP A 212 10.13 -17.89 -14.85
CA ASP A 212 9.04 -18.74 -14.34
C ASP A 212 8.61 -18.30 -12.92
N PRO A 213 7.95 -17.14 -12.79
CA PRO A 213 7.49 -16.61 -11.50
C PRO A 213 6.42 -17.52 -10.87
N SER A 214 5.63 -18.23 -11.67
CA SER A 214 4.56 -19.08 -11.14
C SER A 214 5.12 -20.23 -10.31
N ARG A 215 6.21 -20.87 -10.77
CA ARG A 215 6.89 -21.91 -9.99
C ARG A 215 7.60 -21.32 -8.78
N ALA A 216 8.20 -20.14 -8.89
CA ALA A 216 8.83 -19.47 -7.77
C ALA A 216 7.80 -19.17 -6.66
N ASN A 217 6.62 -18.66 -7.02
CA ASN A 217 5.52 -18.43 -6.08
C ASN A 217 5.07 -19.72 -5.40
N LYS A 218 4.91 -20.81 -6.17
CA LYS A 218 4.54 -22.09 -5.59
C LYS A 218 5.56 -22.56 -4.56
N ILE A 219 6.85 -22.48 -4.87
CA ILE A 219 7.90 -22.85 -3.93
C ILE A 219 7.84 -21.97 -2.68
N ALA A 220 7.75 -20.64 -2.82
CA ALA A 220 7.68 -19.75 -1.68
C ALA A 220 6.49 -20.09 -0.77
N ARG A 221 5.33 -20.37 -1.35
CA ARG A 221 4.12 -20.79 -0.63
C ARG A 221 4.31 -22.14 0.06
N ASP A 222 4.89 -23.14 -0.59
CA ASP A 222 5.15 -24.46 -0.01
C ASP A 222 6.09 -24.40 1.22
N TYR A 223 6.86 -23.30 1.34
CA TYR A 223 7.66 -22.96 2.52
C TYR A 223 6.96 -22.01 3.48
N GLY A 224 5.69 -21.75 3.26
CA GLY A 224 4.84 -20.98 4.13
C GLY A 224 5.02 -19.48 4.04
N ALA A 225 5.57 -18.95 2.94
CA ALA A 225 5.53 -17.54 2.65
C ALA A 225 4.22 -17.18 1.96
N GLU A 226 3.56 -16.13 2.45
CA GLU A 226 2.33 -15.59 1.87
C GLU A 226 2.65 -14.44 0.90
N ILE A 227 3.81 -13.82 1.10
CA ILE A 227 4.34 -12.78 0.19
C ILE A 227 5.74 -13.21 -0.27
N LEU A 228 5.97 -13.11 -1.57
CA LEU A 228 7.29 -13.24 -2.17
C LEU A 228 7.77 -11.86 -2.64
N VAL A 229 8.87 -11.40 -2.06
CA VAL A 229 9.62 -10.25 -2.56
C VAL A 229 10.75 -10.78 -3.45
N GLN A 230 10.64 -10.53 -4.73
CA GLN A 230 11.66 -10.86 -5.72
C GLN A 230 12.38 -9.58 -6.14
N GLY A 231 13.72 -9.63 -6.18
CA GLY A 231 14.55 -8.50 -6.54
C GLY A 231 15.64 -8.88 -7.55
N GLU A 232 15.98 -7.90 -8.38
CA GLU A 232 17.11 -7.99 -9.32
C GLU A 232 18.02 -6.79 -9.11
N VAL A 233 19.29 -7.03 -8.86
CA VAL A 233 20.34 -6.02 -8.91
C VAL A 233 21.04 -6.14 -10.26
N ARG A 234 21.01 -5.09 -11.05
CA ARG A 234 21.66 -5.02 -12.34
C ARG A 234 22.78 -3.99 -12.31
N ARG A 235 23.97 -4.42 -12.67
CA ARG A 235 25.12 -3.56 -12.85
C ARG A 235 25.48 -3.48 -14.33
N THR A 236 25.41 -2.27 -14.90
CA THR A 236 25.74 -2.03 -16.30
C THR A 236 26.97 -1.14 -16.38
N PHE A 237 27.98 -1.57 -17.12
CA PHE A 237 29.12 -0.74 -17.43
C PHE A 237 28.69 0.39 -18.36
N VAL A 238 29.04 1.64 -18.02
CA VAL A 238 28.69 2.85 -18.78
C VAL A 238 29.89 3.33 -19.56
N ASP A 239 31.03 3.54 -18.87
CA ASP A 239 32.19 4.20 -19.47
C ASP A 239 33.46 3.95 -18.62
N GLN A 240 34.63 4.21 -19.22
CA GLN A 240 35.91 4.25 -18.51
C GLN A 240 36.65 5.52 -18.90
N ARG A 241 36.99 6.33 -17.92
CA ARG A 241 37.72 7.60 -18.08
C ARG A 241 38.95 7.62 -17.20
N SER A 242 39.96 8.38 -17.62
CA SER A 242 41.11 8.67 -16.75
C SER A 242 40.75 9.82 -15.81
N ILE A 243 40.79 9.53 -14.50
CA ILE A 243 40.59 10.52 -13.46
C ILE A 243 41.92 10.65 -12.69
N PHE A 244 42.53 11.84 -12.74
CA PHE A 244 43.86 12.06 -12.17
C PHE A 244 44.93 11.02 -12.57
N GLY A 245 44.92 10.66 -13.85
CA GLY A 245 45.88 9.67 -14.41
C GLY A 245 45.53 8.20 -14.09
N ARG A 246 44.43 7.91 -13.41
CA ARG A 246 44.00 6.55 -13.06
C ARG A 246 42.77 6.14 -13.88
N PRO A 247 42.77 4.97 -14.53
CA PRO A 247 41.59 4.49 -15.23
C PRO A 247 40.45 4.21 -14.24
N THR A 248 39.38 4.98 -14.31
CA THR A 248 38.19 4.86 -13.46
C THR A 248 37.04 4.35 -14.31
N ARG A 249 36.41 3.26 -13.88
CA ARG A 249 35.23 2.70 -14.52
C ARG A 249 33.96 3.28 -13.89
N PHE A 250 32.98 3.60 -14.73
CA PHE A 250 31.68 4.08 -14.36
C PHE A 250 30.63 3.02 -14.66
N PHE A 251 29.71 2.87 -13.73
CA PHE A 251 28.64 1.91 -13.79
C PHE A 251 27.30 2.58 -13.51
N SER A 252 26.22 1.98 -14.00
CA SER A 252 24.86 2.23 -13.55
C SER A 252 24.41 1.02 -12.74
N ASN A 253 24.08 1.22 -11.47
CA ASN A 253 23.50 0.19 -10.61
C ASN A 253 21.99 0.40 -10.57
N GLU A 254 21.23 -0.63 -10.85
CA GLU A 254 19.78 -0.64 -10.77
C GLU A 254 19.34 -1.74 -9.81
N ILE A 255 18.46 -1.38 -8.87
CA ILE A 255 17.72 -2.34 -8.04
C ILE A 255 16.26 -2.32 -8.44
N ARG A 256 15.68 -3.49 -8.67
CA ARG A 256 14.25 -3.70 -8.90
C ARG A 256 13.70 -4.56 -7.80
N LEU A 257 12.54 -4.20 -7.27
CA LEU A 257 11.78 -5.00 -6.32
C LEU A 257 10.36 -5.20 -6.83
N LYS A 258 9.86 -6.40 -6.62
CA LYS A 258 8.47 -6.77 -6.88
C LYS A 258 7.97 -7.64 -5.75
N ALA A 259 6.92 -7.20 -5.09
CA ALA A 259 6.22 -7.96 -4.06
C ALA A 259 4.90 -8.51 -4.61
N LEU A 260 4.60 -9.76 -4.31
CA LEU A 260 3.37 -10.41 -4.76
C LEU A 260 2.86 -11.42 -3.74
N GLU A 261 1.56 -11.61 -3.71
CA GLU A 261 0.91 -12.68 -2.95
C GLU A 261 1.22 -14.04 -3.61
N THR A 262 1.61 -15.02 -2.81
CA THR A 262 2.05 -16.32 -3.35
C THR A 262 0.90 -17.22 -3.77
N ASP A 263 -0.30 -16.98 -3.25
CA ASP A 263 -1.53 -17.74 -3.53
C ASP A 263 -2.26 -17.23 -4.77
N THR A 264 -2.47 -15.91 -4.87
CA THR A 264 -3.21 -15.28 -5.98
C THR A 264 -2.31 -14.81 -7.10
N GLY A 265 -1.02 -14.58 -6.82
CA GLY A 265 -0.08 -13.94 -7.75
C GLY A 265 -0.36 -12.44 -7.92
N LYS A 266 -1.22 -11.85 -7.09
CA LYS A 266 -1.50 -10.40 -7.09
C LYS A 266 -0.23 -9.64 -6.80
N ILE A 267 0.10 -8.67 -7.65
CA ILE A 267 1.24 -7.78 -7.45
C ILE A 267 0.85 -6.72 -6.42
N LEU A 268 1.55 -6.68 -5.30
CA LEU A 268 1.38 -5.69 -4.24
C LEU A 268 2.25 -4.46 -4.47
N PHE A 269 3.42 -4.65 -5.08
CA PHE A 269 4.34 -3.56 -5.42
C PHE A 269 5.24 -3.96 -6.59
N SER A 270 5.63 -2.97 -7.40
CA SER A 270 6.66 -3.12 -8.42
C SER A 270 7.33 -1.76 -8.63
N GLY A 271 8.64 -1.69 -8.40
CA GLY A 271 9.42 -0.47 -8.52
C GLY A 271 10.90 -0.74 -8.83
N TYR A 272 11.62 0.33 -9.15
CA TYR A 272 13.06 0.28 -9.36
C TYR A 272 13.73 1.61 -9.01
N LYS A 273 15.02 1.53 -8.66
CA LYS A 273 15.90 2.69 -8.46
C LYS A 273 17.17 2.50 -9.24
N THR A 274 17.69 3.58 -9.78
CA THR A 274 18.98 3.59 -10.50
C THR A 274 19.91 4.61 -9.85
N ARG A 275 21.16 4.20 -9.64
CA ARG A 275 22.21 5.07 -9.11
C ARG A 275 23.49 4.92 -9.92
N PRO A 276 24.13 6.03 -10.29
CA PRO A 276 25.48 6.00 -10.88
C PRO A 276 26.48 5.57 -9.81
N ALA A 277 27.52 4.87 -10.23
CA ALA A 277 28.59 4.41 -9.36
C ALA A 277 29.95 4.45 -10.08
N SER A 278 31.02 4.71 -9.36
CA SER A 278 32.36 4.73 -9.90
C SER A 278 33.38 4.08 -8.95
N GLY A 279 34.36 3.38 -9.51
CA GLY A 279 35.48 2.84 -8.73
C GLY A 279 35.08 1.81 -7.68
N ALA A 280 35.74 1.85 -6.52
CA ALA A 280 35.55 0.90 -5.43
C ALA A 280 34.30 1.20 -4.55
N GLU A 281 33.82 2.44 -4.58
CA GLU A 281 32.66 2.88 -3.78
C GLU A 281 31.29 2.56 -4.42
N ALA A 282 31.30 1.72 -5.41
CA ALA A 282 30.10 1.40 -6.19
C ALA A 282 28.96 0.72 -5.40
N LEU A 283 29.22 0.27 -4.16
CA LEU A 283 28.23 -0.42 -3.34
C LEU A 283 27.36 0.54 -2.50
N ILE A 284 27.90 1.66 -2.03
CA ILE A 284 27.18 2.62 -1.17
C ILE A 284 25.89 3.15 -1.88
N PRO A 285 25.97 3.68 -3.11
CA PRO A 285 24.76 4.15 -3.79
C PRO A 285 23.71 3.06 -4.03
N LEU A 286 24.12 1.80 -4.12
CA LEU A 286 23.20 0.68 -4.23
C LEU A 286 22.49 0.40 -2.91
N GLN A 287 23.17 0.49 -1.78
CA GLN A 287 22.58 0.29 -0.45
C GLN A 287 21.50 1.36 -0.19
N ASP A 288 21.81 2.63 -0.45
CA ASP A 288 20.85 3.73 -0.30
C ASP A 288 19.61 3.51 -1.19
N ALA A 289 19.83 3.17 -2.47
CA ALA A 289 18.74 2.88 -3.40
C ALA A 289 17.89 1.68 -2.96
N THR A 290 18.51 0.67 -2.35
CA THR A 290 17.80 -0.52 -1.86
C THR A 290 16.95 -0.19 -0.66
N SER A 291 17.48 0.60 0.29
CA SER A 291 16.73 1.05 1.47
C SER A 291 15.52 1.90 1.07
N GLU A 292 15.73 2.93 0.24
CA GLU A 292 14.65 3.76 -0.26
C GLU A 292 13.56 2.94 -0.97
N LEU A 293 13.96 1.98 -1.83
CA LEU A 293 13.00 1.16 -2.56
C LEU A 293 12.28 0.16 -1.66
N ALA A 294 12.94 -0.34 -0.61
CA ALA A 294 12.31 -1.20 0.39
C ALA A 294 11.24 -0.43 1.17
N ASP A 295 11.53 0.80 1.58
CA ASP A 295 10.55 1.65 2.27
C ASP A 295 9.35 1.98 1.36
N GLU A 296 9.59 2.35 0.10
CA GLU A 296 8.51 2.56 -0.88
C GLU A 296 7.66 1.29 -1.10
N MET A 297 8.30 0.12 -1.13
CA MET A 297 7.61 -1.16 -1.26
C MET A 297 6.71 -1.42 -0.06
N ILE A 298 7.21 -1.24 1.14
CA ILE A 298 6.45 -1.45 2.37
C ILE A 298 5.25 -0.50 2.44
N GLU A 299 5.45 0.79 2.18
CA GLU A 299 4.37 1.78 2.15
C GLU A 299 3.32 1.45 1.06
N GLY A 300 3.77 1.00 -0.11
CA GLY A 300 2.89 0.55 -1.18
C GLY A 300 2.02 -0.64 -0.77
N ILE A 301 2.60 -1.65 -0.11
CA ILE A 301 1.88 -2.81 0.42
C ILE A 301 0.85 -2.38 1.47
N LEU A 302 1.27 -1.57 2.45
CA LEU A 302 0.40 -1.08 3.51
C LEU A 302 -0.76 -0.24 2.97
N THR A 303 -0.51 0.60 1.97
CA THR A 303 -1.54 1.42 1.31
C THR A 303 -2.58 0.55 0.61
N GLN A 304 -2.16 -0.50 -0.12
CA GLN A 304 -3.11 -1.43 -0.73
C GLN A 304 -3.93 -2.17 0.33
N TRP A 305 -3.28 -2.64 1.39
CA TRP A 305 -3.99 -3.32 2.47
C TRP A 305 -4.94 -2.41 3.24
N LYS A 306 -4.59 -1.12 3.39
CA LYS A 306 -5.50 -0.12 3.97
C LYS A 306 -6.80 -0.06 3.17
N ALA A 307 -6.71 0.02 1.85
CA ALA A 307 -7.87 0.01 0.98
C ALA A 307 -8.69 -1.31 1.11
N ASP A 308 -8.02 -2.46 1.09
CA ASP A 308 -8.66 -3.78 1.23
C ASP A 308 -9.40 -3.94 2.58
N VAL A 309 -8.79 -3.48 3.69
CA VAL A 309 -9.32 -3.65 5.04
C VAL A 309 -10.50 -2.71 5.33
N PHE A 310 -10.46 -1.47 4.82
CA PHE A 310 -11.53 -0.50 5.09
C PHE A 310 -12.69 -0.57 4.10
N GLN A 311 -12.46 -1.05 2.88
CA GLN A 311 -13.50 -1.09 1.85
C GLN A 311 -14.16 -2.46 1.68
N ALA A 312 -13.55 -3.53 1.94
CA ALA A 312 -13.85 -4.97 1.90
C ALA A 312 -12.65 -5.69 1.27
N GLY A 313 -12.17 -6.76 1.90
CA GLY A 313 -11.11 -7.60 1.33
C GLY A 313 -11.54 -8.19 0.00
N THR A 314 -10.60 -8.31 -0.94
CA THR A 314 -10.82 -9.01 -2.19
C THR A 314 -10.22 -10.41 -2.09
N TYR A 315 -11.04 -11.43 -2.29
CA TYR A 315 -10.65 -12.83 -2.18
C TYR A 315 -10.94 -13.58 -3.48
N GLU A 316 -10.15 -14.59 -3.76
CA GLU A 316 -10.35 -15.47 -4.91
C GLU A 316 -11.00 -16.78 -4.49
N LEU A 317 -12.07 -17.17 -5.18
CA LEU A 317 -12.68 -18.48 -5.03
C LEU A 317 -12.39 -19.31 -6.27
N ASN A 318 -11.58 -20.36 -6.11
CA ASN A 318 -11.29 -21.35 -7.15
C ASN A 318 -12.33 -22.45 -7.07
N VAL A 319 -13.24 -22.48 -8.03
CA VAL A 319 -14.32 -23.47 -8.06
C VAL A 319 -14.03 -24.53 -9.13
N SER A 320 -14.01 -25.79 -8.74
CA SER A 320 -13.81 -26.91 -9.64
C SER A 320 -15.06 -27.79 -9.75
N LYS A 321 -15.18 -28.54 -10.84
CA LYS A 321 -16.29 -29.42 -11.21
C LYS A 321 -17.65 -28.71 -11.26
N ALA A 322 -17.67 -27.41 -11.55
CA ALA A 322 -18.90 -26.64 -11.62
C ALA A 322 -19.58 -26.77 -13.00
N SER A 323 -20.88 -26.99 -13.01
CA SER A 323 -21.71 -26.70 -14.18
C SER A 323 -22.01 -25.20 -14.22
N PHE A 324 -22.32 -24.66 -15.40
CA PHE A 324 -22.71 -23.25 -15.52
C PHE A 324 -23.94 -22.91 -14.66
N GLY A 325 -24.93 -23.80 -14.64
CA GLY A 325 -26.14 -23.64 -13.82
C GLY A 325 -25.82 -23.68 -12.32
N GLY A 326 -24.98 -24.63 -11.89
CA GLY A 326 -24.51 -24.74 -10.50
C GLY A 326 -23.73 -23.51 -10.06
N LEU A 327 -22.82 -23.00 -10.92
CA LEU A 327 -22.07 -21.77 -10.66
C LEU A 327 -23.00 -20.56 -10.51
N SER A 328 -24.02 -20.45 -11.35
CA SER A 328 -25.00 -19.36 -11.26
C SER A 328 -25.79 -19.40 -9.96
N LYS A 329 -26.26 -20.57 -9.55
CA LYS A 329 -26.91 -20.77 -8.24
C LYS A 329 -25.99 -20.43 -7.09
N PHE A 330 -24.73 -20.87 -7.14
CA PHE A 330 -23.71 -20.57 -6.14
C PHE A 330 -23.48 -19.06 -6.00
N LYS A 331 -23.29 -18.35 -7.11
CA LYS A 331 -23.13 -16.88 -7.11
C LYS A 331 -24.33 -16.16 -6.51
N ASN A 332 -25.54 -16.62 -6.77
CA ASN A 332 -26.74 -16.01 -6.20
C ASN A 332 -26.79 -16.23 -4.69
N ASN A 333 -26.40 -17.41 -4.21
CA ASN A 333 -26.35 -17.70 -2.79
C ASN A 333 -25.20 -16.94 -2.10
N LEU A 334 -24.04 -16.78 -2.73
CA LEU A 334 -22.98 -15.94 -2.22
C LEU A 334 -23.47 -14.52 -1.92
N ARG A 335 -24.27 -13.93 -2.82
CA ARG A 335 -24.80 -12.56 -2.64
C ARG A 335 -25.71 -12.41 -1.41
N SER A 336 -26.23 -13.49 -0.86
CA SER A 336 -27.01 -13.46 0.39
C SER A 336 -26.14 -13.44 1.65
N ILE A 337 -24.83 -13.65 1.53
CA ILE A 337 -23.90 -13.60 2.67
C ILE A 337 -23.76 -12.17 3.15
N ARG A 338 -24.08 -11.96 4.43
CA ARG A 338 -23.92 -10.63 5.07
C ARG A 338 -22.44 -10.22 5.07
N GLY A 339 -22.14 -9.03 4.54
CA GLY A 339 -20.78 -8.51 4.39
C GLY A 339 -20.17 -8.73 3.01
N LEU A 340 -20.79 -9.56 2.16
CA LEU A 340 -20.36 -9.71 0.78
C LEU A 340 -20.93 -8.57 -0.06
N ARG A 341 -20.04 -7.84 -0.75
CA ARG A 341 -20.42 -6.66 -1.54
C ARG A 341 -20.50 -6.95 -3.02
N GLU A 342 -19.56 -7.75 -3.53
CA GLU A 342 -19.50 -8.02 -4.96
C GLU A 342 -18.99 -9.44 -5.24
N VAL A 343 -19.51 -10.04 -6.33
CA VAL A 343 -19.04 -11.33 -6.87
C VAL A 343 -18.83 -11.15 -8.38
N ARG A 344 -17.59 -11.23 -8.82
CA ARG A 344 -17.20 -11.19 -10.24
C ARG A 344 -16.70 -12.54 -10.70
N THR A 345 -17.12 -12.99 -11.88
CA THR A 345 -16.50 -14.14 -12.53
C THR A 345 -15.34 -13.65 -13.37
N ARG A 346 -14.13 -14.07 -13.05
CA ARG A 346 -12.91 -13.75 -13.80
C ARG A 346 -12.73 -14.70 -14.98
N SER A 347 -13.01 -15.99 -14.73
CA SER A 347 -12.98 -17.02 -15.80
C SER A 347 -13.94 -18.14 -15.46
N PHE A 348 -14.42 -18.84 -16.52
CA PHE A 348 -15.13 -20.11 -16.44
C PHE A 348 -14.79 -20.94 -17.66
N GLN A 349 -14.11 -22.06 -17.46
CA GLN A 349 -13.73 -22.96 -18.55
C GLN A 349 -13.65 -24.40 -18.03
N SER A 350 -14.21 -25.33 -18.79
CA SER A 350 -14.11 -26.79 -18.53
C SER A 350 -14.46 -27.20 -17.11
N GLY A 351 -15.50 -26.57 -16.52
CA GLY A 351 -15.93 -26.86 -15.15
C GLY A 351 -15.07 -26.20 -14.05
N HIS A 352 -14.10 -25.37 -14.42
CA HIS A 352 -13.32 -24.56 -13.50
C HIS A 352 -13.74 -23.10 -13.59
N ALA A 353 -14.00 -22.48 -12.45
CA ALA A 353 -14.28 -21.06 -12.36
C ALA A 353 -13.35 -20.37 -11.40
N LEU A 354 -12.91 -19.17 -11.77
CA LEU A 354 -12.28 -18.23 -10.87
C LEU A 354 -13.27 -17.10 -10.60
N LEU A 355 -13.69 -17.00 -9.34
CA LEU A 355 -14.53 -15.90 -8.87
C LEU A 355 -13.69 -14.97 -8.00
N GLU A 356 -13.86 -13.69 -8.19
CA GLU A 356 -13.37 -12.67 -7.29
C GLU A 356 -14.53 -12.15 -6.45
N VAL A 357 -14.36 -12.13 -5.14
CA VAL A 357 -15.38 -11.69 -4.20
C VAL A 357 -14.84 -10.57 -3.32
N SER A 358 -15.65 -9.54 -3.13
CA SER A 358 -15.38 -8.45 -2.20
C SER A 358 -16.19 -8.69 -0.93
N TYR A 359 -15.51 -8.94 0.20
CA TYR A 359 -16.12 -9.32 1.46
C TYR A 359 -15.58 -8.51 2.64
N GLN A 360 -16.48 -8.04 3.50
CA GLN A 360 -16.13 -7.29 4.71
C GLN A 360 -15.93 -8.26 5.89
N GLY A 361 -14.73 -8.76 6.04
CA GLY A 361 -14.32 -9.73 7.05
C GLY A 361 -13.12 -10.54 6.58
N SER A 362 -12.69 -11.52 7.36
CA SER A 362 -11.57 -12.38 6.99
C SER A 362 -12.02 -13.50 6.04
N ILE A 363 -11.03 -14.13 5.37
CA ILE A 363 -11.33 -15.25 4.47
C ILE A 363 -11.84 -16.48 5.23
N GLU A 364 -11.42 -16.67 6.48
CA GLU A 364 -11.90 -17.74 7.35
C GLU A 364 -13.39 -17.56 7.66
N GLU A 365 -13.80 -16.33 8.01
CA GLU A 365 -15.22 -16.02 8.23
C GLU A 365 -16.04 -16.24 6.95
N LEU A 366 -15.47 -15.87 5.79
CA LEU A 366 -16.11 -16.12 4.50
C LEU A 366 -16.22 -17.62 4.24
N ALA A 367 -15.15 -18.40 4.45
CA ALA A 367 -15.12 -19.85 4.28
C ALA A 367 -16.13 -20.54 5.20
N GLU A 368 -16.24 -20.12 6.47
CA GLU A 368 -17.24 -20.64 7.41
C GLU A 368 -18.66 -20.36 6.92
N LYS A 369 -18.95 -19.15 6.46
CA LYS A 369 -20.28 -18.81 5.92
C LYS A 369 -20.59 -19.58 4.65
N ILE A 370 -19.60 -19.74 3.76
CA ILE A 370 -19.74 -20.55 2.55
C ILE A 370 -20.00 -22.00 2.93
N SER A 371 -19.24 -22.60 3.84
CA SER A 371 -19.41 -24.01 4.25
C SER A 371 -20.79 -24.35 4.83
N ARG A 372 -21.50 -23.37 5.37
CA ARG A 372 -22.88 -23.50 5.87
C ARG A 372 -23.95 -23.42 4.77
N MET A 373 -23.58 -23.13 3.54
CA MET A 373 -24.53 -23.07 2.43
C MET A 373 -24.97 -24.46 2.02
N LYS A 374 -26.29 -24.66 1.85
CA LYS A 374 -26.88 -25.99 1.59
C LYS A 374 -26.90 -26.36 0.09
N ALA A 375 -26.80 -25.38 -0.80
CA ALA A 375 -26.89 -25.61 -2.26
C ALA A 375 -26.07 -24.56 -3.02
N PRO A 376 -25.41 -24.93 -4.15
CA PRO A 376 -25.19 -26.31 -4.59
C PRO A 376 -24.35 -27.10 -3.61
N SER A 377 -24.31 -28.43 -3.70
CA SER A 377 -23.45 -29.28 -2.87
C SER A 377 -21.99 -29.10 -3.28
N PHE A 378 -21.13 -28.70 -2.37
CA PHE A 378 -19.69 -28.53 -2.59
C PHE A 378 -18.90 -28.86 -1.31
N GLU A 379 -17.60 -28.91 -1.46
CA GLU A 379 -16.64 -29.10 -0.35
C GLU A 379 -15.56 -28.02 -0.45
N VAL A 380 -15.17 -27.46 0.69
CA VAL A 380 -14.01 -26.58 0.79
C VAL A 380 -12.76 -27.47 0.83
N THR A 381 -11.95 -27.43 -0.21
CA THR A 381 -10.77 -28.30 -0.38
C THR A 381 -9.45 -27.61 -0.08
N GLY A 382 -9.45 -26.28 0.02
CA GLY A 382 -8.28 -25.50 0.38
C GLY A 382 -8.66 -24.12 0.92
N LEU A 383 -7.86 -23.63 1.87
CA LEU A 383 -7.95 -22.29 2.42
C LEU A 383 -6.55 -21.71 2.49
N GLN A 384 -6.38 -20.52 1.94
CA GLN A 384 -5.13 -19.75 1.94
C GLN A 384 -5.42 -18.30 2.38
N ALA A 385 -4.40 -17.46 2.52
CA ALA A 385 -4.55 -16.12 3.05
C ALA A 385 -5.57 -15.26 2.26
N ASN A 386 -5.62 -15.40 0.93
CA ASN A 386 -6.51 -14.60 0.08
C ASN A 386 -7.31 -15.46 -0.91
N SER A 387 -7.22 -16.79 -0.84
CA SER A 387 -7.93 -17.68 -1.75
C SER A 387 -8.56 -18.89 -1.06
N LEU A 388 -9.67 -19.35 -1.64
CA LEU A 388 -10.46 -20.49 -1.18
C LEU A 388 -10.69 -21.45 -2.36
N ASP A 389 -10.35 -22.71 -2.16
CA ASP A 389 -10.59 -23.76 -3.15
C ASP A 389 -11.86 -24.54 -2.83
N LEU A 390 -12.74 -24.64 -3.80
CA LEU A 390 -14.05 -25.29 -3.69
C LEU A 390 -14.20 -26.36 -4.78
N THR A 391 -14.70 -27.52 -4.41
CA THR A 391 -15.02 -28.58 -5.35
C THR A 391 -16.51 -28.92 -5.27
N PHE A 392 -17.23 -28.75 -6.36
CA PHE A 392 -18.64 -29.13 -6.42
C PHE A 392 -18.76 -30.65 -6.43
N LYS A 393 -19.70 -31.16 -5.64
CA LYS A 393 -20.09 -32.57 -5.65
C LYS A 393 -21.06 -32.76 -6.81
N ASN A 394 -20.85 -33.80 -7.61
CA ASN A 394 -21.78 -34.14 -8.68
C ASN A 394 -23.19 -34.30 -8.10
N GLU A 395 -24.14 -33.54 -8.64
CA GLU A 395 -25.55 -33.74 -8.41
C GLU A 395 -26.02 -35.07 -9.01
#